data_285de72153e73488040bd0105178547b
#
_entry.id   285de72153e73488040bd0105178547b
#
_cell.length_a   1.000
_cell.length_b   1.000
_cell.length_c   1.000
_cell.angle_alpha   90.00
_cell.angle_beta   90.00
_cell.angle_gamma   90.00
#
_symmetry.space_group_name_H-M   'P 1'
#
loop_
_entity.id
_entity.type
_entity.pdbx_description
1 polymer ?
#
loop_
_entity_poly.entity_id
_entity_poly.type
_entity_poly.pdbx_seq_one_letter_code
_entity_poly.pdbx_strand_id
1 'polypeptide(L)'
;VVTNYNQIKQILQTREKILDEIDELEDQIKKLEVNELELKIDNIEGKLDELKESSDWREYERLKDRVDEKESEREKVVSDLNTSLNKMERGLKKLIYEAENGDLNLKNIGMLERLQDKDADYILEHPGKTLKALESAEGSLPDDLLNKRQRKKFLESISEVSDLPEKSDYIDSAESRIQELEKKIENHAVIKQKKDLRSEKKRLENRLEDERKEKDSLEKNITEKQSELEDSEKRIRELIGESIDRPVEID
;
A
#
# COMPACT_ATOMS: atom_id res chain seq x y z
N VAL A 1 -55.86 -27.67 -43.33
CA VAL A 1 -56.23 -26.25 -43.12
C VAL A 1 -56.57 -26.00 -41.64
N VAL A 2 -57.53 -26.73 -41.06
CA VAL A 2 -57.93 -26.52 -39.62
C VAL A 2 -56.76 -26.77 -38.66
N THR A 3 -55.90 -27.77 -38.91
CA THR A 3 -54.74 -28.12 -38.07
C THR A 3 -53.69 -27.00 -38.09
N ASN A 4 -53.34 -26.47 -39.28
CA ASN A 4 -52.39 -25.36 -39.41
C ASN A 4 -52.93 -24.07 -38.77
N TYR A 5 -54.22 -23.79 -38.89
CA TYR A 5 -54.85 -22.66 -38.21
C TYR A 5 -54.71 -22.73 -36.68
N ASN A 6 -54.97 -23.90 -36.10
CA ASN A 6 -54.84 -24.07 -34.65
C ASN A 6 -53.38 -23.95 -34.21
N GLN A 7 -52.42 -24.45 -34.98
CA GLN A 7 -50.99 -24.29 -34.71
C GLN A 7 -50.57 -22.82 -34.78
N ILE A 8 -50.96 -22.09 -35.84
CA ILE A 8 -50.69 -20.64 -35.94
C ILE A 8 -51.29 -19.90 -34.76
N LYS A 9 -52.51 -20.19 -34.36
CA LYS A 9 -53.13 -19.55 -33.18
C LYS A 9 -52.33 -19.81 -31.91
N GLN A 10 -51.85 -21.02 -31.67
CA GLN A 10 -51.00 -21.34 -30.51
C GLN A 10 -49.67 -20.61 -30.57
N ILE A 11 -49.02 -20.55 -31.73
CA ILE A 11 -47.77 -19.80 -31.89
C ILE A 11 -47.96 -18.32 -31.62
N LEU A 12 -49.04 -17.71 -32.08
CA LEU A 12 -49.37 -16.32 -31.83
C LEU A 12 -49.59 -16.04 -30.33
N GLN A 13 -50.28 -16.92 -29.61
CA GLN A 13 -50.44 -16.79 -28.15
C GLN A 13 -49.12 -16.96 -27.41
N THR A 14 -48.23 -17.80 -27.87
CA THR A 14 -46.86 -17.94 -27.29
C THR A 14 -46.04 -16.70 -27.55
N ARG A 15 -46.09 -16.11 -28.75
CA ARG A 15 -45.44 -14.84 -29.09
C ARG A 15 -45.86 -13.69 -28.23
N GLU A 16 -47.18 -13.56 -27.95
CA GLU A 16 -47.70 -12.52 -27.07
C GLU A 16 -47.09 -12.63 -25.69
N LYS A 17 -47.00 -13.84 -25.10
CA LYS A 17 -46.35 -14.10 -23.84
C LYS A 17 -44.85 -13.75 -23.85
N ILE A 18 -44.14 -14.11 -24.92
CA ILE A 18 -42.71 -13.78 -25.05
C ILE A 18 -42.50 -12.27 -25.11
N LEU A 19 -43.35 -11.53 -25.80
CA LEU A 19 -43.30 -10.06 -25.82
C LEU A 19 -43.53 -9.46 -24.44
N ASP A 20 -44.53 -9.93 -23.69
CA ASP A 20 -44.76 -9.52 -22.32
C ASP A 20 -43.53 -9.80 -21.41
N GLU A 21 -42.90 -10.98 -21.57
CA GLU A 21 -41.69 -11.32 -20.84
C GLU A 21 -40.50 -10.39 -21.18
N ILE A 22 -40.35 -10.00 -22.46
CA ILE A 22 -39.31 -9.04 -22.89
C ILE A 22 -39.58 -7.67 -22.25
N ASP A 23 -40.81 -7.18 -22.28
CA ASP A 23 -41.20 -5.90 -21.66
C ASP A 23 -40.89 -5.89 -20.15
N GLU A 24 -41.17 -7.01 -19.47
CA GLU A 24 -40.85 -7.15 -18.03
C GLU A 24 -39.34 -7.12 -17.79
N LEU A 25 -38.52 -7.79 -18.63
CA LEU A 25 -37.06 -7.78 -18.52
C LEU A 25 -36.47 -6.39 -18.79
N GLU A 26 -36.97 -5.69 -19.81
CA GLU A 26 -36.58 -4.31 -20.11
C GLU A 26 -36.91 -3.35 -18.95
N ASP A 27 -38.07 -3.55 -18.31
CA ASP A 27 -38.45 -2.74 -17.13
C ASP A 27 -37.58 -3.06 -15.91
N GLN A 28 -37.08 -4.29 -15.78
CA GLN A 28 -36.09 -4.62 -14.76
C GLN A 28 -34.77 -3.88 -15.03
N ILE A 29 -34.28 -3.88 -16.27
CA ILE A 29 -33.05 -3.16 -16.66
C ILE A 29 -33.17 -1.66 -16.37
N LYS A 30 -34.33 -1.04 -16.65
CA LYS A 30 -34.58 0.39 -16.35
C LYS A 30 -34.52 0.71 -14.85
N LYS A 31 -34.79 -0.26 -13.99
CA LYS A 31 -34.73 -0.10 -12.53
C LYS A 31 -33.32 -0.21 -11.95
N LEU A 32 -32.36 -0.73 -12.72
CA LEU A 32 -30.98 -0.80 -12.29
C LEU A 32 -30.36 0.59 -12.19
N GLU A 33 -29.63 0.82 -11.10
CA GLU A 33 -29.07 2.14 -10.77
C GLU A 33 -27.65 2.35 -11.36
N VAL A 34 -27.27 1.64 -12.41
CA VAL A 34 -25.91 1.66 -12.97
C VAL A 34 -25.37 3.07 -13.17
N ASN A 35 -26.11 3.92 -13.91
CA ASN A 35 -25.69 5.29 -14.21
C ASN A 35 -25.61 6.16 -12.93
N GLU A 36 -26.52 5.94 -11.98
CA GLU A 36 -26.53 6.67 -10.71
C GLU A 36 -25.35 6.29 -9.84
N LEU A 37 -24.98 5.02 -9.82
CA LEU A 37 -23.80 4.52 -9.11
C LEU A 37 -22.50 5.06 -9.72
N GLU A 38 -22.40 5.10 -11.05
CA GLU A 38 -21.27 5.71 -11.75
C GLU A 38 -21.10 7.18 -11.36
N LEU A 39 -22.16 7.97 -11.41
CA LEU A 39 -22.13 9.38 -11.00
C LEU A 39 -21.73 9.56 -9.52
N LYS A 40 -22.18 8.66 -8.64
CA LYS A 40 -21.77 8.69 -7.22
C LYS A 40 -20.28 8.38 -7.05
N ILE A 41 -19.74 7.44 -7.81
CA ILE A 41 -18.32 7.09 -7.81
C ILE A 41 -17.48 8.28 -8.30
N ASP A 42 -17.87 8.89 -9.43
CA ASP A 42 -17.19 10.07 -9.99
C ASP A 42 -17.18 11.23 -8.99
N ASN A 43 -18.31 11.45 -8.28
CA ASN A 43 -18.38 12.48 -7.25
C ASN A 43 -17.41 12.21 -6.08
N ILE A 44 -17.26 10.95 -5.66
CA ILE A 44 -16.31 10.59 -4.60
C ILE A 44 -14.87 10.76 -5.09
N GLU A 45 -14.58 10.45 -6.35
CA GLU A 45 -13.27 10.72 -6.95
C GLU A 45 -12.95 12.21 -6.95
N GLY A 46 -13.90 13.04 -7.36
CA GLY A 46 -13.76 14.49 -7.27
C GLY A 46 -13.46 14.97 -5.85
N LYS A 47 -14.19 14.46 -4.84
CA LYS A 47 -13.92 14.78 -3.44
C LYS A 47 -12.55 14.31 -2.95
N LEU A 48 -12.05 13.18 -3.43
CA LEU A 48 -10.70 12.70 -3.11
C LEU A 48 -9.63 13.61 -3.72
N ASP A 49 -9.87 14.14 -4.90
CA ASP A 49 -8.94 15.06 -5.55
C ASP A 49 -8.99 16.45 -4.89
N GLU A 50 -10.16 16.98 -4.57
CA GLU A 50 -10.33 18.19 -3.76
C GLU A 50 -9.62 18.06 -2.40
N LEU A 51 -9.71 16.89 -1.76
CA LEU A 51 -9.02 16.63 -0.50
C LEU A 51 -7.50 16.74 -0.65
N LYS A 52 -6.91 16.23 -1.75
CA LYS A 52 -5.48 16.34 -2.03
C LYS A 52 -5.01 17.78 -2.27
N GLU A 53 -5.89 18.63 -2.77
CA GLU A 53 -5.60 20.05 -3.01
C GLU A 53 -5.83 20.93 -1.78
N SER A 54 -6.46 20.39 -0.74
CA SER A 54 -6.83 21.11 0.47
C SER A 54 -5.63 21.60 1.28
N SER A 55 -5.85 22.62 2.12
CA SER A 55 -4.87 23.09 3.11
C SER A 55 -4.49 21.99 4.09
N ASP A 56 -5.46 21.18 4.49
CA ASP A 56 -5.30 20.11 5.47
C ASP A 56 -4.41 18.99 4.92
N TRP A 57 -4.54 18.69 3.62
CA TRP A 57 -3.64 17.75 2.96
C TRP A 57 -2.21 18.26 2.92
N ARG A 58 -2.01 19.55 2.61
CA ARG A 58 -0.68 20.17 2.61
C ARG A 58 -0.06 20.18 4.01
N GLU A 59 -0.86 20.37 5.05
CA GLU A 59 -0.37 20.27 6.44
C GLU A 59 0.06 18.83 6.76
N TYR A 60 -0.75 17.86 6.39
CA TYR A 60 -0.43 16.44 6.53
C TYR A 60 0.89 16.06 5.82
N GLU A 61 1.09 16.49 4.58
CA GLU A 61 2.34 16.24 3.84
C GLU A 61 3.53 16.93 4.52
N ARG A 62 3.38 18.17 5.00
CA ARG A 62 4.43 18.85 5.78
C ARG A 62 4.80 18.11 7.05
N LEU A 63 3.85 17.46 7.72
CA LEU A 63 4.16 16.65 8.89
C LEU A 63 5.00 15.43 8.51
N LYS A 64 4.71 14.80 7.38
CA LYS A 64 5.50 13.68 6.85
C LYS A 64 6.92 14.13 6.49
N ASP A 65 7.04 15.20 5.71
CA ASP A 65 8.34 15.76 5.33
C ASP A 65 9.22 16.03 6.57
N ARG A 66 8.61 16.49 7.66
CA ARG A 66 9.33 16.73 8.93
C ARG A 66 9.74 15.45 9.65
N VAL A 67 9.00 14.36 9.52
CA VAL A 67 9.43 13.04 10.00
C VAL A 67 10.63 12.58 9.18
N ASP A 68 10.53 12.59 7.86
CA ASP A 68 11.59 12.17 6.94
C ASP A 68 12.88 13.00 7.16
N GLU A 69 12.76 14.31 7.41
CA GLU A 69 13.88 15.19 7.76
C GLU A 69 14.56 14.75 9.05
N LYS A 70 13.79 14.47 10.12
CA LYS A 70 14.34 14.05 11.41
C LYS A 70 14.96 12.65 11.36
N GLU A 71 14.37 11.72 10.60
CA GLU A 71 14.96 10.41 10.35
C GLU A 71 16.30 10.53 9.61
N SER A 72 16.36 11.35 8.57
CA SER A 72 17.60 11.61 7.82
C SER A 72 18.69 12.24 8.68
N GLU A 73 18.33 13.18 9.56
CA GLU A 73 19.26 13.77 10.52
C GLU A 73 19.81 12.74 11.51
N ARG A 74 18.95 11.84 12.02
CA ARG A 74 19.33 10.71 12.89
C ARG A 74 20.28 9.77 12.16
N GLU A 75 19.94 9.34 10.96
CA GLU A 75 20.76 8.46 10.15
C GLU A 75 22.15 9.05 9.87
N LYS A 76 22.23 10.35 9.66
CA LYS A 76 23.50 11.04 9.46
C LYS A 76 24.40 10.94 10.70
N VAL A 77 23.87 11.16 11.90
CA VAL A 77 24.63 11.04 13.15
C VAL A 77 25.15 9.61 13.34
N VAL A 78 24.32 8.60 13.09
CA VAL A 78 24.73 7.19 13.15
C VAL A 78 25.80 6.86 12.10
N SER A 79 25.67 7.37 10.88
CA SER A 79 26.63 7.19 9.79
C SER A 79 27.99 7.82 10.12
N ASP A 80 27.98 9.02 10.67
CA ASP A 80 29.21 9.73 11.09
C ASP A 80 29.92 8.96 12.21
N LEU A 81 29.16 8.46 13.20
CA LEU A 81 29.69 7.59 14.26
C LEU A 81 30.32 6.33 13.68
N ASN A 82 29.62 5.63 12.80
CA ASN A 82 30.12 4.42 12.14
C ASN A 82 31.40 4.70 11.33
N THR A 83 31.51 5.86 10.72
CA THR A 83 32.71 6.28 10.00
C THR A 83 33.90 6.41 10.94
N SER A 84 33.72 7.00 12.11
CA SER A 84 34.76 7.11 13.14
C SER A 84 35.13 5.74 13.73
N LEU A 85 34.15 4.87 13.99
CA LEU A 85 34.36 3.49 14.43
C LEU A 85 35.18 2.66 13.41
N ASN A 86 34.88 2.82 12.11
CA ASN A 86 35.65 2.17 11.04
C ASN A 86 37.15 2.56 11.06
N LYS A 87 37.46 3.80 11.38
CA LYS A 87 38.84 4.28 11.50
C LYS A 87 39.54 3.66 12.70
N MET A 88 38.81 3.38 13.80
CA MET A 88 39.32 2.77 15.04
C MET A 88 39.48 1.26 14.97
N GLU A 89 38.78 0.57 14.08
CA GLU A 89 38.63 -0.91 14.04
C GLU A 89 39.94 -1.67 14.25
N ARG A 90 40.99 -1.30 13.51
CA ARG A 90 42.31 -2.01 13.62
C ARG A 90 42.98 -1.79 14.97
N GLY A 91 42.83 -0.60 15.54
CA GLY A 91 43.35 -0.29 16.86
C GLY A 91 42.64 -1.07 17.95
N LEU A 92 41.32 -1.08 17.89
CA LEU A 92 40.46 -1.83 18.81
C LEU A 92 40.77 -3.32 18.77
N LYS A 93 40.82 -3.94 17.57
CA LYS A 93 41.15 -5.37 17.42
C LYS A 93 42.47 -5.75 18.08
N LYS A 94 43.53 -4.95 17.89
CA LYS A 94 44.83 -5.22 18.50
C LYS A 94 44.81 -5.03 20.02
N LEU A 95 44.19 -3.97 20.51
CA LEU A 95 44.07 -3.70 21.95
C LEU A 95 43.31 -4.82 22.67
N ILE A 96 42.16 -5.25 22.11
CA ILE A 96 41.37 -6.33 22.66
C ILE A 96 42.18 -7.63 22.70
N TYR A 97 42.85 -7.96 21.59
CA TYR A 97 43.70 -9.16 21.51
C TYR A 97 44.81 -9.19 22.58
N GLU A 98 45.54 -8.09 22.77
CA GLU A 98 46.62 -8.01 23.81
C GLU A 98 46.01 -8.05 25.23
N ALA A 99 44.81 -7.52 25.41
CA ALA A 99 44.14 -7.60 26.70
C ALA A 99 43.65 -9.02 27.02
N GLU A 100 43.13 -9.74 26.05
CA GLU A 100 42.71 -11.15 26.17
C GLU A 100 43.88 -12.07 26.47
N ASN A 101 45.07 -11.78 25.91
CA ASN A 101 46.30 -12.54 26.18
C ASN A 101 46.95 -12.19 27.53
N GLY A 102 46.42 -11.18 28.22
CA GLY A 102 46.93 -10.76 29.53
C GLY A 102 48.14 -9.82 29.47
N ASP A 103 48.47 -9.31 28.27
CA ASP A 103 49.61 -8.39 28.07
C ASP A 103 49.22 -6.93 28.36
N LEU A 104 47.89 -6.63 28.36
CA LEU A 104 47.36 -5.33 28.69
C LEU A 104 46.23 -5.41 29.72
N ASN A 105 46.25 -4.48 30.70
CA ASN A 105 45.14 -4.37 31.65
C ASN A 105 44.17 -3.27 31.22
N LEU A 106 43.22 -3.66 30.38
CA LEU A 106 42.17 -2.76 29.90
C LEU A 106 40.92 -2.83 30.77
N LYS A 107 40.35 -1.66 31.08
CA LYS A 107 39.05 -1.57 31.72
C LYS A 107 37.94 -1.53 30.64
N ASN A 108 36.82 -2.16 30.96
CA ASN A 108 35.64 -2.17 30.07
C ASN A 108 35.87 -2.82 28.69
N ILE A 109 36.55 -3.96 28.61
CA ILE A 109 36.82 -4.72 27.37
C ILE A 109 35.52 -4.95 26.60
N GLY A 110 34.43 -5.39 27.25
CA GLY A 110 33.13 -5.61 26.60
C GLY A 110 32.53 -4.36 25.90
N MET A 111 32.89 -3.15 26.32
CA MET A 111 32.53 -1.94 25.60
C MET A 111 33.40 -1.72 24.36
N LEU A 112 34.70 -2.09 24.43
CA LEU A 112 35.58 -2.01 23.27
C LEU A 112 35.19 -3.04 22.20
N GLU A 113 34.66 -4.20 22.58
CA GLU A 113 34.07 -5.20 21.68
C GLU A 113 32.85 -4.63 20.98
N ARG A 114 31.92 -3.98 21.69
CA ARG A 114 30.76 -3.28 21.09
C ARG A 114 31.17 -2.19 20.10
N LEU A 115 32.23 -1.44 20.42
CA LEU A 115 32.80 -0.45 19.51
C LEU A 115 33.39 -1.10 18.25
N GLN A 116 34.06 -2.27 18.42
CA GLN A 116 34.60 -3.05 17.31
C GLN A 116 33.48 -3.61 16.41
N ASP A 117 32.39 -4.08 17.01
CA ASP A 117 31.21 -4.62 16.32
C ASP A 117 30.34 -3.52 15.71
N LYS A 118 30.64 -2.24 16.00
CA LYS A 118 29.93 -1.07 15.51
C LYS A 118 28.44 -1.07 15.91
N ASP A 119 28.19 -1.49 17.14
CA ASP A 119 26.86 -1.49 17.74
C ASP A 119 26.47 -0.03 18.12
N ALA A 120 26.13 0.76 17.09
CA ALA A 120 25.91 2.19 17.23
C ALA A 120 24.77 2.51 18.22
N ASP A 121 23.70 1.71 18.22
CA ASP A 121 22.57 1.93 19.13
C ASP A 121 23.01 1.75 20.59
N TYR A 122 23.70 0.65 20.90
CA TYR A 122 24.23 0.43 22.26
C TYR A 122 25.24 1.48 22.70
N ILE A 123 26.07 1.96 21.76
CA ILE A 123 27.09 3.00 22.01
C ILE A 123 26.41 4.34 22.37
N LEU A 124 25.36 4.69 21.64
CA LEU A 124 24.57 5.91 21.85
C LEU A 124 23.74 5.83 23.12
N GLU A 125 23.23 4.66 23.49
CA GLU A 125 22.53 4.45 24.78
C GLU A 125 23.48 4.55 26.00
N HIS A 126 24.79 4.34 25.80
CA HIS A 126 25.76 4.29 26.89
C HIS A 126 26.97 5.22 26.67
N PRO A 127 26.77 6.51 26.34
CA PRO A 127 27.85 7.42 25.92
C PRO A 127 28.95 7.56 26.97
N GLY A 128 28.58 7.71 28.23
CA GLY A 128 29.55 7.85 29.31
C GLY A 128 30.41 6.60 29.60
N LYS A 129 29.86 5.39 29.37
CA LYS A 129 30.64 4.13 29.46
C LYS A 129 31.58 4.00 28.26
N THR A 130 31.12 4.38 27.09
CA THR A 130 31.88 4.37 25.85
C THR A 130 33.11 5.29 25.95
N LEU A 131 32.93 6.54 26.40
CA LEU A 131 34.04 7.47 26.54
C LEU A 131 35.07 6.98 27.56
N LYS A 132 34.64 6.45 28.72
CA LYS A 132 35.57 5.86 29.72
C LYS A 132 36.34 4.66 29.15
N ALA A 133 35.74 3.83 28.29
CA ALA A 133 36.42 2.72 27.66
C ALA A 133 37.46 3.22 26.64
N LEU A 134 37.12 4.24 25.84
CA LEU A 134 38.05 4.88 24.91
C LEU A 134 39.21 5.59 25.60
N GLU A 135 38.94 6.32 26.69
CA GLU A 135 40.00 6.93 27.53
C GLU A 135 40.94 5.88 28.11
N SER A 136 40.41 4.74 28.58
CA SER A 136 41.22 3.62 29.06
C SER A 136 42.05 3.02 27.93
N ALA A 137 41.47 2.86 26.72
CA ALA A 137 42.17 2.34 25.55
C ALA A 137 43.27 3.30 25.09
N GLU A 138 43.05 4.61 25.10
CA GLU A 138 44.03 5.62 24.75
C GLU A 138 45.22 5.58 25.74
N GLY A 139 44.91 5.61 27.04
CA GLY A 139 45.94 5.63 28.11
C GLY A 139 46.75 4.33 28.21
N SER A 140 46.21 3.22 27.75
CA SER A 140 46.87 1.91 27.78
C SER A 140 47.52 1.51 26.43
N LEU A 141 47.49 2.37 25.42
CA LEU A 141 47.98 2.08 24.08
C LEU A 141 49.50 2.03 24.03
N PRO A 142 50.15 0.84 23.86
CA PRO A 142 51.61 0.73 23.76
C PRO A 142 52.14 1.44 22.50
N ASP A 143 53.36 1.96 22.60
CA ASP A 143 54.00 2.72 21.52
C ASP A 143 54.27 1.91 20.26
N ASP A 144 54.49 0.62 20.41
CA ASP A 144 54.86 -0.36 19.38
C ASP A 144 53.64 -1.13 18.80
N LEU A 145 52.49 -1.10 19.47
CA LEU A 145 51.31 -1.84 19.06
C LEU A 145 50.78 -1.40 17.69
N LEU A 146 50.80 -0.09 17.43
CA LEU A 146 50.32 0.52 16.19
C LEU A 146 51.46 1.29 15.50
N ASN A 147 51.57 1.18 14.17
CA ASN A 147 52.49 2.07 13.47
C ASN A 147 52.02 3.55 13.56
N LYS A 148 52.93 4.51 13.31
CA LYS A 148 52.66 5.98 13.47
C LYS A 148 51.37 6.44 12.80
N ARG A 149 51.09 5.94 11.57
CA ARG A 149 49.90 6.31 10.82
C ARG A 149 48.62 5.72 11.44
N GLN A 150 48.66 4.48 11.89
CA GLN A 150 47.52 3.82 12.55
C GLN A 150 47.23 4.45 13.91
N ARG A 151 48.27 4.73 14.70
CA ARG A 151 48.16 5.40 16.00
C ARG A 151 47.51 6.78 15.83
N LYS A 152 48.00 7.58 14.89
CA LYS A 152 47.43 8.89 14.61
C LYS A 152 45.95 8.80 14.27
N LYS A 153 45.56 7.93 13.33
CA LYS A 153 44.16 7.72 12.96
C LYS A 153 43.30 7.26 14.12
N PHE A 154 43.80 6.36 14.96
CA PHE A 154 43.07 5.86 16.11
C PHE A 154 42.78 6.97 17.13
N LEU A 155 43.81 7.76 17.49
CA LEU A 155 43.66 8.89 18.41
C LEU A 155 42.75 10.02 17.86
N GLU A 156 42.90 10.33 16.57
CA GLU A 156 41.99 11.30 15.89
C GLU A 156 40.55 10.82 15.96
N SER A 157 40.30 9.52 15.75
CA SER A 157 38.95 8.96 15.78
C SER A 157 38.35 8.93 17.20
N ILE A 158 39.18 8.72 18.25
CA ILE A 158 38.74 8.86 19.65
C ILE A 158 38.29 10.32 19.89
N SER A 159 39.07 11.29 19.41
CA SER A 159 38.71 12.70 19.52
C SER A 159 37.41 13.04 18.74
N GLU A 160 37.18 12.44 17.57
CA GLU A 160 35.95 12.59 16.77
C GLU A 160 34.70 12.07 17.47
N VAL A 161 34.84 11.20 18.47
CA VAL A 161 33.73 10.59 19.23
C VAL A 161 33.57 11.24 20.62
N SER A 162 34.39 12.25 20.95
CA SER A 162 34.31 12.94 22.25
C SER A 162 32.97 13.65 22.52
N ASP A 163 32.24 14.02 21.45
CA ASP A 163 30.91 14.63 21.49
C ASP A 163 29.75 13.60 21.54
N LEU A 164 30.08 12.34 21.86
CA LEU A 164 29.09 11.26 21.92
C LEU A 164 27.89 11.55 22.86
N PRO A 165 28.05 12.14 24.04
CA PRO A 165 26.90 12.51 24.86
C PRO A 165 25.94 13.48 24.17
N GLU A 166 26.48 14.49 23.49
CA GLU A 166 25.66 15.47 22.72
C GLU A 166 24.93 14.80 21.57
N LYS A 167 25.59 13.85 20.88
CA LYS A 167 24.97 13.03 19.82
C LYS A 167 23.86 12.13 20.36
N SER A 168 24.06 11.52 21.54
CA SER A 168 23.05 10.71 22.22
C SER A 168 21.83 11.55 22.55
N ASP A 169 22.02 12.69 23.24
CA ASP A 169 20.93 13.61 23.59
C ASP A 169 20.17 14.11 22.35
N TYR A 170 20.90 14.35 21.27
CA TYR A 170 20.31 14.76 19.99
C TYR A 170 19.42 13.65 19.40
N ILE A 171 19.87 12.39 19.41
CA ILE A 171 19.09 11.25 18.90
C ILE A 171 17.84 11.04 19.75
N ASP A 172 17.94 11.04 21.09
CA ASP A 172 16.79 10.91 21.99
C ASP A 172 15.75 12.01 21.74
N SER A 173 16.22 13.24 21.52
CA SER A 173 15.35 14.36 21.17
C SER A 173 14.70 14.19 19.79
N ALA A 174 15.45 13.71 18.80
CA ALA A 174 14.94 13.47 17.46
C ALA A 174 13.88 12.35 17.46
N GLU A 175 14.13 11.25 18.17
CA GLU A 175 13.18 10.13 18.31
C GLU A 175 11.89 10.55 19.01
N SER A 176 12.01 11.31 20.12
CA SER A 176 10.85 11.86 20.79
C SER A 176 10.03 12.75 19.86
N ARG A 177 10.70 13.54 19.04
CA ARG A 177 10.03 14.43 18.07
C ARG A 177 9.38 13.67 16.93
N ILE A 178 10.01 12.63 16.42
CA ILE A 178 9.44 11.71 15.42
C ILE A 178 8.14 11.11 15.95
N GLN A 179 8.16 10.54 17.17
CA GLN A 179 6.98 9.95 17.78
C GLN A 179 5.83 10.96 17.98
N GLU A 180 6.14 12.20 18.33
CA GLU A 180 5.12 13.25 18.42
C GLU A 180 4.49 13.59 17.05
N LEU A 181 5.33 13.64 16.01
CA LEU A 181 4.88 13.94 14.65
C LEU A 181 4.04 12.78 14.07
N GLU A 182 4.47 11.55 14.29
CA GLU A 182 3.73 10.34 13.87
C GLU A 182 2.34 10.28 14.52
N LYS A 183 2.25 10.56 15.81
CA LYS A 183 0.95 10.65 16.51
C LYS A 183 0.04 11.73 15.92
N LYS A 184 0.61 12.88 15.49
CA LYS A 184 -0.16 13.93 14.82
C LYS A 184 -0.62 13.48 13.44
N ILE A 185 0.24 12.77 12.70
CA ILE A 185 -0.08 12.18 11.40
C ILE A 185 -1.20 11.17 11.55
N GLU A 186 -1.09 10.21 12.46
CA GLU A 186 -2.11 9.17 12.68
C GLU A 186 -3.49 9.75 13.03
N ASN A 187 -3.53 10.83 13.82
CA ASN A 187 -4.76 11.48 14.25
C ASN A 187 -5.22 12.59 13.29
N HIS A 188 -4.54 12.80 12.16
CA HIS A 188 -4.89 13.86 11.24
C HIS A 188 -6.23 13.60 10.56
N ALA A 189 -7.12 14.60 10.54
CA ALA A 189 -8.49 14.49 10.01
C ALA A 189 -8.53 13.97 8.56
N VAL A 190 -7.55 14.36 7.76
CA VAL A 190 -7.37 13.92 6.35
C VAL A 190 -7.29 12.41 6.21
N ILE A 191 -6.62 11.70 7.12
CA ILE A 191 -6.50 10.24 7.07
C ILE A 191 -7.86 9.58 7.21
N LYS A 192 -8.66 10.05 8.17
CA LYS A 192 -10.01 9.55 8.40
C LYS A 192 -10.90 9.83 7.18
N GLN A 193 -10.91 11.07 6.69
CA GLN A 193 -11.69 11.46 5.52
C GLN A 193 -11.32 10.62 4.28
N LYS A 194 -10.02 10.46 4.00
CA LYS A 194 -9.53 9.63 2.90
C LYS A 194 -9.96 8.17 3.03
N LYS A 195 -9.89 7.62 4.26
CA LYS A 195 -10.30 6.24 4.54
C LYS A 195 -11.80 6.06 4.33
N ASP A 196 -12.61 7.00 4.81
CA ASP A 196 -14.07 6.96 4.69
C ASP A 196 -14.49 7.05 3.22
N LEU A 197 -13.95 8.03 2.46
CA LEU A 197 -14.22 8.17 1.03
C LEU A 197 -13.79 6.93 0.22
N ARG A 198 -12.63 6.36 0.51
CA ARG A 198 -12.17 5.13 -0.16
C ARG A 198 -13.05 3.92 0.16
N SER A 199 -13.51 3.81 1.40
CA SER A 199 -14.41 2.74 1.82
C SER A 199 -15.77 2.85 1.13
N GLU A 200 -16.30 4.06 1.06
CA GLU A 200 -17.55 4.35 0.34
C GLU A 200 -17.43 4.06 -1.15
N LYS A 201 -16.35 4.55 -1.80
CA LYS A 201 -16.05 4.26 -3.20
C LYS A 201 -16.05 2.75 -3.47
N LYS A 202 -15.29 1.99 -2.69
CA LYS A 202 -15.20 0.53 -2.84
C LYS A 202 -16.56 -0.16 -2.70
N ARG A 203 -17.39 0.31 -1.76
CA ARG A 203 -18.75 -0.22 -1.60
C ARG A 203 -19.62 0.03 -2.83
N LEU A 204 -19.53 1.23 -3.41
CA LEU A 204 -20.29 1.58 -4.62
C LEU A 204 -19.76 0.83 -5.85
N GLU A 205 -18.45 0.67 -5.99
CA GLU A 205 -17.84 -0.13 -7.06
C GLU A 205 -18.31 -1.59 -7.04
N ASN A 206 -18.33 -2.22 -5.86
CA ASN A 206 -18.84 -3.59 -5.73
C ASN A 206 -20.34 -3.67 -6.12
N ARG A 207 -21.14 -2.70 -5.67
CA ARG A 207 -22.56 -2.65 -6.04
C ARG A 207 -22.76 -2.43 -7.54
N LEU A 208 -21.98 -1.54 -8.14
CA LEU A 208 -21.99 -1.29 -9.59
C LEU A 208 -21.63 -2.57 -10.38
N GLU A 209 -20.65 -3.32 -9.92
CA GLU A 209 -20.27 -4.59 -10.54
C GLU A 209 -21.42 -5.62 -10.50
N ASP A 210 -22.11 -5.71 -9.37
CA ASP A 210 -23.23 -6.62 -9.21
C ASP A 210 -24.41 -6.21 -10.12
N GLU A 211 -24.76 -4.93 -10.17
CA GLU A 211 -25.83 -4.43 -11.06
C GLU A 211 -25.47 -4.55 -12.55
N ARG A 212 -24.21 -4.39 -12.92
CA ARG A 212 -23.76 -4.66 -14.30
C ARG A 212 -23.90 -6.13 -14.67
N LYS A 213 -23.53 -7.05 -13.77
CA LYS A 213 -23.71 -8.49 -14.01
C LYS A 213 -25.18 -8.87 -14.17
N GLU A 214 -26.04 -8.26 -13.35
CA GLU A 214 -27.49 -8.45 -13.46
C GLU A 214 -28.02 -7.93 -14.80
N LYS A 215 -27.61 -6.73 -15.21
CA LYS A 215 -27.95 -6.15 -16.52
C LYS A 215 -27.52 -7.05 -17.66
N ASP A 216 -26.26 -7.51 -17.67
CA ASP A 216 -25.75 -8.42 -18.72
C ASP A 216 -26.57 -9.72 -18.80
N SER A 217 -27.00 -10.26 -17.65
CA SER A 217 -27.85 -11.44 -17.59
C SER A 217 -29.24 -11.19 -18.17
N LEU A 218 -29.85 -10.03 -17.83
CA LEU A 218 -31.16 -9.66 -18.38
C LEU A 218 -31.09 -9.40 -19.88
N GLU A 219 -30.08 -8.70 -20.37
CA GLU A 219 -29.85 -8.45 -21.81
C GLU A 219 -29.66 -9.76 -22.59
N LYS A 220 -28.96 -10.74 -22.01
CA LYS A 220 -28.82 -12.07 -22.59
C LYS A 220 -30.18 -12.78 -22.69
N ASN A 221 -30.98 -12.75 -21.63
CA ASN A 221 -32.31 -13.34 -21.64
C ASN A 221 -33.22 -12.70 -22.70
N ILE A 222 -33.16 -11.37 -22.85
CA ILE A 222 -33.90 -10.65 -23.92
C ILE A 222 -33.45 -11.14 -25.31
N THR A 223 -32.15 -11.28 -25.52
CA THR A 223 -31.60 -11.77 -26.80
C THR A 223 -32.10 -13.20 -27.13
N GLU A 224 -32.12 -14.08 -26.12
CA GLU A 224 -32.66 -15.43 -26.26
C GLU A 224 -34.17 -15.40 -26.63
N LYS A 225 -34.96 -14.58 -25.96
CA LYS A 225 -36.39 -14.41 -26.25
C LYS A 225 -36.67 -13.79 -27.62
N GLN A 226 -35.84 -12.84 -28.05
CA GLN A 226 -35.93 -12.28 -29.40
C GLN A 226 -35.66 -13.35 -30.47
N SER A 227 -34.69 -14.24 -30.26
CA SER A 227 -34.44 -15.38 -31.14
C SER A 227 -35.63 -16.35 -31.21
N GLU A 228 -36.29 -16.63 -30.07
CA GLU A 228 -37.52 -17.44 -30.02
C GLU A 228 -38.66 -16.79 -30.86
N LEU A 229 -38.77 -15.45 -30.81
CA LEU A 229 -39.73 -14.71 -31.63
C LEU A 229 -39.45 -14.86 -33.15
N GLU A 230 -38.20 -14.71 -33.55
CA GLU A 230 -37.79 -14.89 -34.97
C GLU A 230 -38.08 -16.30 -35.46
N ASP A 231 -37.76 -17.32 -34.67
CA ASP A 231 -38.06 -18.72 -35.02
C ASP A 231 -39.57 -18.97 -35.12
N SER A 232 -40.35 -18.38 -34.23
CA SER A 232 -41.81 -18.47 -34.28
C SER A 232 -42.40 -17.80 -35.55
N GLU A 233 -41.84 -16.64 -35.95
CA GLU A 233 -42.22 -16.00 -37.21
C GLU A 233 -41.95 -16.86 -38.44
N LYS A 234 -40.76 -17.44 -38.49
CA LYS A 234 -40.38 -18.35 -39.56
C LYS A 234 -41.35 -19.52 -39.64
N ARG A 235 -41.71 -20.11 -38.50
CA ARG A 235 -42.65 -21.21 -38.43
C ARG A 235 -44.06 -20.84 -38.90
N ILE A 236 -44.54 -19.64 -38.55
CA ILE A 236 -45.83 -19.14 -39.05
C ILE A 236 -45.80 -19.00 -40.56
N ARG A 237 -44.72 -18.43 -41.16
CA ARG A 237 -44.58 -18.29 -42.62
C ARG A 237 -44.59 -19.64 -43.33
N GLU A 238 -43.92 -20.63 -42.77
CA GLU A 238 -43.92 -22.02 -43.31
C GLU A 238 -45.33 -22.63 -43.31
N LEU A 239 -46.04 -22.53 -42.17
CA LEU A 239 -47.39 -23.07 -42.04
C LEU A 239 -48.40 -22.38 -42.97
N ILE A 240 -48.26 -21.08 -43.22
CA ILE A 240 -49.04 -20.33 -44.18
C ILE A 240 -48.75 -20.84 -45.61
N GLY A 241 -47.47 -20.97 -45.98
CA GLY A 241 -47.05 -21.50 -47.28
C GLY A 241 -47.62 -22.90 -47.53
N GLU A 242 -47.48 -23.81 -46.57
CA GLU A 242 -48.04 -25.17 -46.64
C GLU A 242 -49.57 -25.17 -46.80
N SER A 243 -50.26 -24.17 -46.30
CA SER A 243 -51.73 -24.05 -46.39
C SER A 243 -52.21 -23.53 -47.73
N ILE A 244 -51.40 -22.75 -48.43
CA ILE A 244 -51.71 -22.18 -49.77
C ILE A 244 -51.42 -23.18 -50.89
N ASP A 245 -50.34 -23.98 -50.76
CA ASP A 245 -49.91 -24.97 -51.80
C ASP A 245 -50.73 -26.25 -51.77
N ARG A 246 -51.66 -26.47 -50.85
CA ARG A 246 -52.55 -27.62 -50.82
C ARG A 246 -53.76 -27.35 -51.71
N PRO A 247 -54.00 -28.19 -52.80
CA PRO A 247 -55.21 -28.10 -53.59
C PRO A 247 -56.42 -28.35 -52.67
N VAL A 248 -57.39 -27.41 -52.67
CA VAL A 248 -58.69 -27.61 -52.06
C VAL A 248 -59.43 -28.67 -52.83
N GLU A 249 -59.44 -29.92 -52.35
CA GLU A 249 -60.42 -30.89 -52.82
C GLU A 249 -61.78 -30.44 -52.32
N ILE A 250 -62.62 -30.00 -53.27
CA ILE A 250 -64.00 -29.68 -52.98
C ILE A 250 -64.77 -30.96 -53.32
N ASP A 251 -65.26 -31.68 -52.31
CA ASP A 251 -66.22 -32.75 -52.44
C ASP A 251 -67.59 -32.23 -52.85
#